data_5eab7779ab6db85b322bd82c4ec03b0d
#
_entry.id   5eab7779ab6db85b322bd82c4ec03b0d
#
_cell.length_a   1.000
_cell.length_b   1.000
_cell.length_c   1.000
_cell.angle_alpha   90.00
_cell.angle_beta   90.00
_cell.angle_gamma   90.00
#
_symmetry.space_group_name_H-M   'P 1'
#
loop_
_entity.id
_entity.type
_entity.pdbx_description
1 polymer ?
#
loop_
_entity_poly.entity_id
_entity_poly.type
_entity_poly.pdbx_seq_one_letter_code
_entity_poly.pdbx_strand_id
1 'polypeptide(L)'
;MLLFKQNYNNPVKDLRLRLVAFPGVVEVAHPQPLLIETAGGKLLSASDAYALTAPAPNVGEYNLTNVLAKLPTTDALKLYVPISSKQPLLLNIPKTLVIEWQWLVTEID
;
A
#
# COMPACT_ATOMS: atom_id res chain seq x y z
N MET A 1 11.73 -2.97 -0.66
CA MET A 1 11.72 -1.91 -1.69
C MET A 1 10.29 -1.51 -2.02
N LEU A 2 10.07 -0.23 -2.19
CA LEU A 2 8.77 0.33 -2.43
C LEU A 2 8.67 0.78 -3.89
N LEU A 3 7.74 0.20 -4.66
CA LEU A 3 7.45 0.60 -6.02
C LEU A 3 6.03 1.10 -6.11
N PHE A 4 5.85 2.26 -6.70
CA PHE A 4 4.55 2.87 -6.89
C PHE A 4 4.12 2.66 -8.34
N LYS A 5 2.94 2.06 -8.53
CA LYS A 5 2.46 1.73 -9.86
C LYS A 5 1.09 2.34 -10.09
N GLN A 6 0.94 2.98 -11.21
CA GLN A 6 -0.29 3.59 -11.66
C GLN A 6 -0.86 2.76 -12.82
N ASN A 7 -2.12 2.40 -12.73
CA ASN A 7 -2.78 1.62 -13.76
C ASN A 7 -3.69 2.51 -14.60
N TYR A 8 -3.42 2.57 -15.90
CA TYR A 8 -4.18 3.40 -16.83
C TYR A 8 -5.20 2.62 -17.67
N ASN A 9 -5.34 1.33 -17.41
CA ASN A 9 -6.22 0.50 -18.22
C ASN A 9 -7.67 0.80 -17.91
N ASN A 10 -8.43 1.16 -18.94
CA ASN A 10 -9.86 1.40 -18.85
C ASN A 10 -10.23 2.65 -18.07
N PRO A 11 -11.54 2.92 -17.94
CA PRO A 11 -12.00 4.08 -17.20
C PRO A 11 -11.67 4.01 -15.70
N VAL A 12 -11.39 2.83 -15.16
CA VAL A 12 -10.99 2.70 -13.76
C VAL A 12 -9.50 2.89 -13.66
N LYS A 13 -9.10 3.99 -13.06
CA LYS A 13 -7.70 4.29 -12.82
C LYS A 13 -7.39 4.04 -11.36
N ASP A 14 -6.48 3.10 -11.12
CA ASP A 14 -6.10 2.69 -9.78
C ASP A 14 -4.69 3.13 -9.46
N LEU A 15 -4.50 3.57 -8.23
CA LEU A 15 -3.19 3.82 -7.70
C LEU A 15 -2.84 2.66 -6.78
N ARG A 16 -1.81 1.92 -7.12
CA ARG A 16 -1.41 0.72 -6.39
C ARG A 16 -0.01 0.85 -5.85
N LEU A 17 0.16 0.37 -4.63
CA LEU A 17 1.45 0.31 -3.98
C LEU A 17 1.97 -1.11 -4.11
N ARG A 18 3.11 -1.28 -4.78
CA ARG A 18 3.78 -2.58 -4.87
C ARG A 18 4.97 -2.60 -3.94
N LEU A 19 5.00 -3.62 -3.09
CA LEU A 19 6.10 -3.86 -2.17
C LEU A 19 6.86 -5.09 -2.64
N VAL A 20 8.17 -4.95 -2.79
CA VAL A 20 9.04 -6.05 -3.18
C VAL A 20 10.14 -6.19 -2.13
N ALA A 21 10.16 -7.31 -1.43
CA ALA A 21 11.19 -7.61 -0.44
C ALA A 21 12.27 -8.50 -1.06
N PHE A 22 13.37 -8.68 -0.35
CA PHE A 22 14.41 -9.59 -0.81
C PHE A 22 13.88 -11.02 -0.81
N PRO A 23 14.04 -11.76 -1.94
CA PRO A 23 13.57 -13.13 -2.02
C PRO A 23 14.19 -14.02 -0.93
N GLY A 24 13.35 -14.86 -0.33
CA GLY A 24 13.80 -15.78 0.71
C GLY A 24 13.95 -15.17 2.09
N VAL A 25 13.79 -13.85 2.23
CA VAL A 25 13.90 -13.15 3.51
C VAL A 25 12.53 -12.85 4.10
N VAL A 26 11.62 -12.33 3.26
CA VAL A 26 10.26 -11.96 3.69
C VAL A 26 9.26 -12.52 2.72
N GLU A 27 8.21 -13.16 3.24
CA GLU A 27 7.08 -13.61 2.45
C GLU A 27 5.85 -12.80 2.84
N VAL A 28 5.20 -12.21 1.85
CA VAL A 28 3.98 -11.44 2.07
C VAL A 28 2.80 -12.40 2.21
N ALA A 29 1.98 -12.19 3.24
CA ALA A 29 0.81 -13.04 3.48
C ALA A 29 -0.35 -12.60 2.60
N HIS A 30 -1.03 -13.57 1.96
CA HIS A 30 -2.18 -13.36 1.10
C HIS A 30 -3.29 -14.36 1.45
N PRO A 31 -4.56 -14.00 1.34
CA PRO A 31 -5.06 -12.63 1.13
C PRO A 31 -5.18 -11.91 2.46
N GLN A 32 -4.50 -10.80 2.61
CA GLN A 32 -4.62 -9.96 3.80
C GLN A 32 -4.44 -8.49 3.40
N PRO A 33 -5.24 -7.58 3.98
CA PRO A 33 -5.11 -6.18 3.66
C PRO A 33 -3.87 -5.55 4.28
N LEU A 34 -3.41 -4.46 3.66
CA LEU A 34 -2.41 -3.60 4.25
C LEU A 34 -3.09 -2.70 5.27
N LEU A 35 -2.60 -2.66 6.49
CA LEU A 35 -3.11 -1.74 7.50
C LEU A 35 -2.30 -0.45 7.48
N ILE A 36 -3.01 0.65 7.58
CA ILE A 36 -2.42 1.98 7.48
C ILE A 36 -2.85 2.78 8.70
N GLU A 37 -1.88 3.26 9.45
CA GLU A 37 -2.15 4.12 10.61
C GLU A 37 -1.77 5.55 10.26
N THR A 38 -2.73 6.47 10.44
CA THR A 38 -2.49 7.89 10.22
C THR A 38 -1.77 8.51 11.40
N ALA A 39 -1.24 9.70 11.22
CA ALA A 39 -0.56 10.44 12.30
C ALA A 39 -1.47 10.69 13.49
N GLY A 40 -2.79 10.78 13.26
CA GLY A 40 -3.77 10.95 14.33
C GLY A 40 -4.22 9.66 14.99
N GLY A 41 -3.68 8.50 14.56
CA GLY A 41 -4.02 7.22 15.15
C GLY A 41 -5.20 6.50 14.50
N LYS A 42 -5.76 7.03 13.42
CA LYS A 42 -6.85 6.37 12.70
C LYS A 42 -6.30 5.22 11.86
N LEU A 43 -7.00 4.09 11.90
CA LEU A 43 -6.61 2.91 11.12
C LEU A 43 -7.45 2.80 9.86
N LEU A 44 -6.77 2.60 8.72
CA LEU A 44 -7.40 2.36 7.44
C LEU A 44 -6.85 1.06 6.88
N SER A 45 -7.50 0.51 5.86
CA SER A 45 -7.00 -0.70 5.21
C SER A 45 -7.05 -0.56 3.70
N ALA A 46 -6.03 -1.13 3.03
CA ALA A 46 -5.96 -1.19 1.59
C ALA A 46 -6.07 -2.65 1.15
N SER A 47 -6.93 -2.93 0.17
CA SER A 47 -7.16 -4.29 -0.26
C SER A 47 -5.94 -4.90 -0.95
N ASP A 48 -5.75 -6.21 -0.74
CA ASP A 48 -4.69 -6.98 -1.38
C ASP A 48 -5.09 -7.25 -2.84
N ALA A 49 -4.29 -6.72 -3.77
CA ALA A 49 -4.54 -6.91 -5.20
C ALA A 49 -4.22 -8.33 -5.66
N TYR A 50 -3.46 -9.08 -4.88
CA TYR A 50 -3.07 -10.47 -5.20
C TYR A 50 -3.76 -11.45 -4.25
N ALA A 51 -5.07 -11.30 -4.09
CA ALA A 51 -5.82 -12.13 -3.14
C ALA A 51 -5.73 -13.63 -3.46
N LEU A 52 -5.63 -13.99 -4.73
CA LEU A 52 -5.56 -15.39 -5.15
C LEU A 52 -4.14 -15.86 -5.40
N THR A 53 -3.39 -15.13 -6.24
CA THR A 53 -2.01 -15.49 -6.57
C THR A 53 -1.16 -14.25 -6.70
N ALA A 54 0.03 -14.29 -6.12
CA ALA A 54 1.03 -13.25 -6.28
C ALA A 54 2.10 -13.73 -7.26
N PRO A 55 2.80 -12.80 -7.96
CA PRO A 55 3.87 -13.19 -8.89
C PRO A 55 5.04 -13.86 -8.19
N ALA A 56 5.27 -13.56 -6.92
CA ALA A 56 6.31 -14.20 -6.12
C ALA A 56 5.98 -14.04 -4.63
N PRO A 57 6.53 -14.91 -3.76
CA PRO A 57 6.23 -14.84 -2.33
C PRO A 57 6.66 -13.53 -1.66
N ASN A 58 7.65 -12.85 -2.23
CA ASN A 58 8.19 -11.61 -1.67
C ASN A 58 7.50 -10.36 -2.20
N VAL A 59 6.39 -10.51 -2.93
CA VAL A 59 5.71 -9.38 -3.58
C VAL A 59 4.31 -9.20 -3.01
N GLY A 60 3.96 -7.96 -2.68
CA GLY A 60 2.61 -7.57 -2.33
C GLY A 60 2.19 -6.35 -3.13
N GLU A 61 0.92 -6.21 -3.41
CA GLU A 61 0.38 -5.04 -4.09
C GLU A 61 -0.97 -4.69 -3.47
N TYR A 62 -1.17 -3.41 -3.19
CA TYR A 62 -2.34 -2.93 -2.46
C TYR A 62 -2.93 -1.72 -3.14
N ASN A 63 -4.25 -1.64 -3.16
CA ASN A 63 -4.95 -0.53 -3.78
C ASN A 63 -5.06 0.63 -2.81
N LEU A 64 -4.42 1.75 -3.10
CA LEU A 64 -4.39 2.92 -2.24
C LEU A 64 -5.40 4.01 -2.63
N THR A 65 -6.08 3.88 -3.76
CA THR A 65 -6.95 4.94 -4.28
C THR A 65 -7.95 5.42 -3.23
N ASN A 66 -8.71 4.50 -2.66
CA ASN A 66 -9.73 4.84 -1.67
C ASN A 66 -9.13 5.31 -0.36
N VAL A 67 -7.99 4.76 0.02
CA VAL A 67 -7.33 5.14 1.26
C VAL A 67 -6.88 6.59 1.21
N LEU A 68 -6.23 6.97 0.12
CA LEU A 68 -5.71 8.33 -0.02
C LEU A 68 -6.84 9.36 -0.06
N ALA A 69 -7.99 8.98 -0.61
CA ALA A 69 -9.17 9.85 -0.65
C ALA A 69 -9.79 10.05 0.74
N LYS A 70 -9.57 9.11 1.66
CA LYS A 70 -10.18 9.15 3.00
C LYS A 70 -9.26 9.67 4.08
N LEU A 71 -8.04 10.08 3.73
CA LEU A 71 -7.12 10.60 4.73
C LEU A 71 -7.66 11.90 5.33
N PRO A 72 -7.74 12.00 6.68
CA PRO A 72 -8.27 13.20 7.32
C PRO A 72 -7.34 14.40 7.16
N THR A 73 -6.04 14.15 7.11
CA THR A 73 -5.03 15.18 6.91
C THR A 73 -3.88 14.59 6.11
N THR A 74 -3.10 15.47 5.47
CA THR A 74 -1.90 15.05 4.79
C THR A 74 -0.74 15.04 5.78
N ASP A 75 -0.27 13.84 6.14
CA ASP A 75 0.82 13.68 7.08
C ASP A 75 1.48 12.31 6.87
N ALA A 76 2.50 12.02 7.64
CA ALA A 76 3.19 10.74 7.59
C ALA A 76 2.25 9.59 7.90
N LEU A 77 2.53 8.42 7.34
CA LEU A 77 1.74 7.21 7.55
C LEU A 77 2.63 6.08 8.05
N LYS A 78 2.03 5.14 8.78
CA LYS A 78 2.67 3.88 9.14
C LYS A 78 1.94 2.77 8.43
N LEU A 79 2.68 1.93 7.72
CA LEU A 79 2.12 0.78 7.02
C LEU A 79 2.51 -0.49 7.76
N TYR A 80 1.51 -1.32 8.04
CA TYR A 80 1.72 -2.63 8.66
C TYR A 80 1.49 -3.68 7.58
N VAL A 81 2.58 -4.17 7.00
CA VAL A 81 2.52 -5.14 5.90
C VAL A 81 2.36 -6.54 6.47
N PRO A 82 1.30 -7.27 6.08
CA PRO A 82 1.12 -8.65 6.57
C PRO A 82 2.18 -9.56 5.94
N ILE A 83 2.92 -10.25 6.80
CA ILE A 83 3.95 -11.20 6.37
C ILE A 83 3.74 -12.52 7.10
N SER A 84 4.46 -13.54 6.67
CA SER A 84 4.30 -14.89 7.22
C SER A 84 4.81 -15.04 8.65
N SER A 85 5.45 -14.03 9.19
CA SER A 85 5.92 -14.02 10.56
C SER A 85 4.81 -13.60 11.52
N LYS A 86 5.05 -13.72 12.83
CA LYS A 86 4.05 -13.39 13.86
C LYS A 86 3.71 -11.91 13.91
N GLN A 87 4.63 -11.05 13.50
CA GLN A 87 4.43 -9.60 13.55
C GLN A 87 4.49 -9.03 12.15
N PRO A 88 3.64 -8.04 11.86
CA PRO A 88 3.68 -7.39 10.54
C PRO A 88 4.97 -6.58 10.38
N LEU A 89 5.35 -6.35 9.14
CA LEU A 89 6.47 -5.50 8.81
C LEU A 89 6.01 -4.04 8.85
N LEU A 90 6.67 -3.22 9.67
CA LEU A 90 6.31 -1.82 9.80
C LEU A 90 7.14 -0.97 8.84
N LEU A 91 6.46 -0.15 8.03
CA LEU A 91 7.09 0.83 7.15
C LEU A 91 6.60 2.21 7.51
N ASN A 92 7.52 3.16 7.62
CA ASN A 92 7.20 4.56 7.86
C ASN A 92 7.25 5.32 6.54
N ILE A 93 6.15 5.99 6.20
CA ILE A 93 6.05 6.76 4.97
C ILE A 93 6.07 8.24 5.33
N PRO A 94 7.07 9.00 4.88
CA PRO A 94 7.16 10.41 5.24
C PRO A 94 6.08 11.25 4.55
N LYS A 95 5.76 12.37 5.16
CA LYS A 95 4.73 13.28 4.66
C LYS A 95 4.96 13.68 3.20
N THR A 96 6.21 13.92 2.81
CA THR A 96 6.53 14.33 1.44
C THR A 96 6.09 13.29 0.42
N LEU A 97 6.24 12.01 0.74
CA LEU A 97 5.82 10.94 -0.15
C LEU A 97 4.30 10.82 -0.17
N VAL A 98 3.64 11.03 0.96
CA VAL A 98 2.17 11.01 1.04
C VAL A 98 1.58 12.12 0.18
N ILE A 99 2.17 13.32 0.21
CA ILE A 99 1.74 14.43 -0.64
C ILE A 99 1.83 14.03 -2.11
N GLU A 100 2.93 13.42 -2.50
CA GLU A 100 3.17 12.99 -3.87
C GLU A 100 2.12 11.94 -4.29
N TRP A 101 1.82 10.99 -3.43
CA TRP A 101 0.81 9.98 -3.71
C TRP A 101 -0.58 10.60 -3.87
N GLN A 102 -0.95 11.55 -3.01
CA GLN A 102 -2.25 12.22 -3.11
C GLN A 102 -2.35 13.03 -4.39
N TRP A 103 -1.26 13.65 -4.79
CA TRP A 103 -1.21 14.39 -6.03
C TRP A 103 -1.43 13.48 -7.24
N LEU A 104 -0.82 12.29 -7.23
CA LEU A 104 -1.00 11.30 -8.29
C LEU A 104 -2.46 10.84 -8.41
N VAL A 105 -3.14 10.65 -7.28
CA VAL A 105 -4.56 10.28 -7.29
C VAL A 105 -5.38 11.38 -7.94
N THR A 106 -5.07 12.64 -7.64
CA THR A 106 -5.77 13.77 -8.23
C THR A 106 -5.55 13.82 -9.75
N GLU A 107 -4.34 13.54 -10.21
CA GLU A 107 -4.02 13.52 -11.64
C GLU A 107 -4.75 12.41 -12.40
N ILE A 108 -5.08 11.32 -11.72
CA ILE A 108 -5.78 10.20 -12.35
C ILE A 108 -7.21 10.59 -12.72
N ASP A 109 -7.84 11.43 -11.93
CA ASP A 109 -9.19 11.90 -12.19
C ASP A 109 -9.20 12.90 -13.36
#